data_abae6e52d9ee7a1012cf6f58bda131e8
#
_entry.id   abae6e52d9ee7a1012cf6f58bda131e8
#
_cell.length_a   1.000
_cell.length_b   1.000
_cell.length_c   1.000
_cell.angle_alpha   90.00
_cell.angle_beta   90.00
_cell.angle_gamma   90.00
#
_symmetry.space_group_name_H-M   'P 1'
#
loop_
_entity.id
_entity.type
_entity.pdbx_description
1 polymer ?
#
loop_
_entity_poly.entity_id
_entity_poly.type
_entity_poly.pdbx_seq_one_letter_code
_entity_poly.pdbx_strand_id
1 'polypeptide(L)'
;TAATDTTTETTESTDAAADTTAADGDASYLIGICQLVQHVALDAATEGFKDALTEEFGDKVTFDEQNAQGDSNTCSTIINSFVSEGTDLILANATAALQAAQAGTSDIPVLGTSVTEYGVALGIDDFNGTVGNNISGTSDLAPLDEQAAMLQELFPDAKNVGLLYCTAEANSQYQVDTVQAALEKLGYTCTQYGFSDSNDLSSVATTAADASDVLYVPTDNTVANNTELVNNICEPKKVPII
;
A
#
# COMPACT_ATOMS: atom_id res chain seq x y z
N THR A 1 50.54 -53.29 -10.50
CA THR A 1 49.08 -52.94 -10.37
C THR A 1 48.96 -51.76 -9.49
N ALA A 2 48.76 -50.61 -10.11
CA ALA A 2 48.71 -49.27 -9.48
C ALA A 2 47.35 -49.06 -8.84
N ALA A 3 47.35 -48.53 -7.61
CA ALA A 3 46.19 -48.00 -6.94
C ALA A 3 46.21 -46.48 -7.18
N THR A 4 45.12 -45.96 -7.70
CA THR A 4 44.89 -44.53 -7.90
C THR A 4 44.12 -43.97 -6.69
N ASP A 5 44.75 -43.05 -6.00
CA ASP A 5 44.23 -42.31 -4.89
C ASP A 5 43.41 -41.12 -5.42
N THR A 6 42.10 -41.04 -5.04
CA THR A 6 41.22 -39.96 -5.44
C THR A 6 40.99 -39.06 -4.22
N THR A 7 41.71 -37.95 -4.19
CA THR A 7 41.52 -36.90 -3.18
C THR A 7 40.27 -36.12 -3.49
N THR A 8 39.30 -36.12 -2.56
CA THR A 8 38.11 -35.30 -2.60
C THR A 8 38.45 -33.92 -1.97
N GLU A 9 38.47 -32.89 -2.78
CA GLU A 9 38.55 -31.50 -2.27
C GLU A 9 37.17 -31.07 -1.76
N THR A 10 37.13 -30.78 -0.47
CA THR A 10 36.00 -30.13 0.19
C THR A 10 36.17 -28.63 0.00
N THR A 11 35.29 -28.02 -0.80
CA THR A 11 35.19 -26.59 -0.92
C THR A 11 34.45 -26.02 0.34
N GLU A 12 35.21 -25.41 1.24
CA GLU A 12 34.65 -24.57 2.29
C GLU A 12 34.01 -23.33 1.66
N SER A 13 32.71 -23.19 1.85
CA SER A 13 31.96 -21.97 1.59
C SER A 13 32.33 -20.95 2.68
N THR A 14 33.12 -19.96 2.36
CA THR A 14 33.35 -18.81 3.22
C THR A 14 32.09 -17.94 3.22
N ASP A 15 31.36 -18.01 4.33
CA ASP A 15 30.32 -17.08 4.71
C ASP A 15 30.98 -15.68 4.87
N ALA A 16 30.73 -14.82 3.90
CA ALA A 16 31.15 -13.42 3.98
C ALA A 16 30.17 -12.72 4.91
N ALA A 17 30.51 -12.70 6.20
CA ALA A 17 29.92 -11.78 7.14
C ALA A 17 30.13 -10.35 6.60
N ALA A 18 29.04 -9.68 6.24
CA ALA A 18 29.06 -8.26 5.94
C ALA A 18 29.55 -7.54 7.18
N ASP A 19 30.74 -6.97 7.07
CA ASP A 19 31.30 -6.06 8.05
C ASP A 19 30.41 -4.80 8.05
N THR A 20 29.45 -4.76 8.99
CA THR A 20 28.74 -3.52 9.29
C THR A 20 29.74 -2.61 9.99
N THR A 21 30.43 -1.79 9.20
CA THR A 21 31.18 -0.65 9.75
C THR A 21 30.21 0.18 10.57
N ALA A 22 30.47 0.23 11.88
CA ALA A 22 29.75 1.10 12.80
C ALA A 22 29.72 2.53 12.21
N ALA A 23 28.52 3.09 12.08
CA ALA A 23 28.31 4.44 11.62
C ALA A 23 29.15 5.40 12.45
N ASP A 24 29.85 6.28 11.76
CA ASP A 24 30.73 7.31 12.33
C ASP A 24 29.90 8.15 13.32
N GLY A 25 30.41 8.39 14.52
CA GLY A 25 29.67 8.88 15.67
C GLY A 25 29.05 10.29 15.54
N ASP A 26 29.08 10.92 14.36
CA ASP A 26 28.64 12.30 14.13
C ASP A 26 27.71 12.48 12.90
N ALA A 27 27.30 11.39 12.25
CA ALA A 27 26.38 11.47 11.10
C ALA A 27 24.96 11.82 11.56
N SER A 28 24.33 12.76 10.88
CA SER A 28 22.90 13.09 11.03
C SER A 28 22.15 12.71 9.75
N TYR A 29 20.92 12.22 9.90
CA TYR A 29 20.09 11.74 8.81
C TYR A 29 18.89 12.65 8.62
N LEU A 30 18.58 12.98 7.36
CA LEU A 30 17.37 13.67 6.96
C LEU A 30 16.44 12.67 6.27
N ILE A 31 15.28 12.44 6.86
CA ILE A 31 14.28 11.49 6.36
C ILE A 31 13.10 12.23 5.78
N GLY A 32 12.82 12.04 4.49
CA GLY A 32 11.63 12.55 3.84
C GLY A 32 10.43 11.60 4.07
N ILE A 33 9.30 12.14 4.47
CA ILE A 33 8.05 11.37 4.64
C ILE A 33 6.99 11.97 3.72
N CYS A 34 6.60 11.21 2.70
CA CYS A 34 5.48 11.54 1.82
C CYS A 34 4.26 10.69 2.22
N GLN A 35 3.29 11.30 2.90
CA GLN A 35 2.02 10.67 3.23
C GLN A 35 0.95 11.13 2.24
N LEU A 36 0.21 10.18 1.65
CA LEU A 36 -0.81 10.50 0.64
C LEU A 36 -1.90 11.42 1.19
N VAL A 37 -2.47 11.08 2.33
CA VAL A 37 -3.60 11.82 2.92
C VAL A 37 -3.57 11.67 4.44
N GLN A 38 -4.17 12.62 5.15
CA GLN A 38 -4.35 12.51 6.59
C GLN A 38 -5.48 11.53 6.90
N HIS A 39 -5.12 10.44 7.54
CA HIS A 39 -6.05 9.39 8.00
C HIS A 39 -5.43 8.66 9.18
N VAL A 40 -6.23 8.28 10.17
CA VAL A 40 -5.74 7.70 11.44
C VAL A 40 -4.83 6.49 11.25
N ALA A 41 -5.05 5.66 10.23
CA ALA A 41 -4.21 4.50 9.96
C ALA A 41 -2.85 4.90 9.35
N LEU A 42 -2.84 5.86 8.42
CA LEU A 42 -1.62 6.36 7.81
C LEU A 42 -0.80 7.18 8.82
N ASP A 43 -1.46 8.00 9.63
CA ASP A 43 -0.83 8.77 10.70
C ASP A 43 -0.14 7.83 11.70
N ALA A 44 -0.82 6.72 12.09
CA ALA A 44 -0.24 5.73 13.00
C ALA A 44 0.98 5.01 12.39
N ALA A 45 0.96 4.71 11.08
CA ALA A 45 2.10 4.12 10.38
C ALA A 45 3.29 5.09 10.32
N THR A 46 3.04 6.36 10.02
CA THR A 46 4.05 7.43 10.02
C THR A 46 4.66 7.60 11.42
N GLU A 47 3.83 7.72 12.47
CA GLU A 47 4.33 7.88 13.84
C GLU A 47 5.14 6.66 14.29
N GLY A 48 4.67 5.43 14.03
CA GLY A 48 5.43 4.22 14.38
C GLY A 48 6.79 4.14 13.68
N PHE A 49 6.89 4.61 12.45
CA PHE A 49 8.15 4.71 11.72
C PHE A 49 9.09 5.76 12.37
N LYS A 50 8.58 6.94 12.70
CA LYS A 50 9.34 8.02 13.38
C LYS A 50 9.82 7.58 14.75
N ASP A 51 8.95 6.92 15.51
CA ASP A 51 9.28 6.41 16.85
C ASP A 51 10.44 5.43 16.80
N ALA A 52 10.40 4.46 15.86
CA ALA A 52 11.46 3.47 15.70
C ALA A 52 12.80 4.09 15.32
N LEU A 53 12.82 5.05 14.40
CA LEU A 53 14.06 5.75 14.02
C LEU A 53 14.56 6.67 15.14
N THR A 54 13.68 7.31 15.89
CA THR A 54 14.05 8.15 17.02
C THR A 54 14.62 7.30 18.15
N GLU A 55 14.08 6.11 18.40
CA GLU A 55 14.61 5.17 19.41
C GLU A 55 16.02 4.72 19.05
N GLU A 56 16.29 4.43 17.76
CA GLU A 56 17.59 3.93 17.30
C GLU A 56 18.66 5.03 17.15
N PHE A 57 18.29 6.20 16.60
CA PHE A 57 19.23 7.26 16.21
C PHE A 57 19.19 8.50 17.10
N GLY A 58 18.17 8.66 17.94
CA GLY A 58 18.01 9.81 18.83
C GLY A 58 17.99 11.14 18.07
N ASP A 59 18.77 12.11 18.55
CA ASP A 59 18.87 13.46 17.96
C ASP A 59 19.58 13.50 16.59
N LYS A 60 20.07 12.37 16.09
CA LYS A 60 20.76 12.27 14.79
C LYS A 60 19.79 12.13 13.62
N VAL A 61 18.51 11.89 13.86
CA VAL A 61 17.49 11.80 12.81
C VAL A 61 16.59 13.02 12.85
N THR A 62 16.31 13.57 11.67
CA THR A 62 15.35 14.66 11.45
C THR A 62 14.38 14.26 10.36
N PHE A 63 13.15 14.73 10.46
CA PHE A 63 12.06 14.36 9.54
C PHE A 63 11.56 15.60 8.80
N ASP A 64 11.46 15.51 7.46
CA ASP A 64 10.63 16.38 6.66
C ASP A 64 9.36 15.61 6.29
N GLU A 65 8.27 15.89 7.00
CA GLU A 65 6.99 15.23 6.84
C GLU A 65 6.03 16.10 6.04
N GLN A 66 5.59 15.59 4.88
CA GLN A 66 4.68 16.30 3.99
C GLN A 66 3.48 15.43 3.62
N ASN A 67 2.32 16.09 3.52
CA ASN A 67 1.04 15.45 3.21
C ASN A 67 0.54 15.90 1.84
N ALA A 68 0.22 14.95 0.98
CA ALA A 68 -0.20 15.21 -0.40
C ALA A 68 -1.70 15.56 -0.55
N GLN A 69 -2.47 15.57 0.53
CA GLN A 69 -3.90 15.91 0.54
C GLN A 69 -4.76 15.04 -0.41
N GLY A 70 -4.34 13.81 -0.66
CA GLY A 70 -5.02 12.87 -1.57
C GLY A 70 -4.69 13.05 -3.06
N ASP A 71 -3.74 13.92 -3.41
CA ASP A 71 -3.38 14.23 -4.79
C ASP A 71 -2.03 13.60 -5.19
N SER A 72 -2.04 12.72 -6.20
CA SER A 72 -0.83 12.02 -6.68
C SER A 72 0.20 12.95 -7.33
N ASN A 73 -0.22 14.08 -7.93
CA ASN A 73 0.72 15.05 -8.48
C ASN A 73 1.43 15.80 -7.35
N THR A 74 0.75 16.02 -6.25
CA THR A 74 1.34 16.60 -5.04
C THR A 74 2.37 15.63 -4.44
N CYS A 75 2.12 14.30 -4.44
CA CYS A 75 3.13 13.32 -4.07
C CYS A 75 4.42 13.49 -4.90
N SER A 76 4.27 13.62 -6.22
CA SER A 76 5.43 13.82 -7.13
C SER A 76 6.19 15.13 -6.81
N THR A 77 5.49 16.18 -6.44
CA THR A 77 6.10 17.45 -6.04
C THR A 77 6.89 17.32 -4.74
N ILE A 78 6.32 16.63 -3.74
CA ILE A 78 6.96 16.34 -2.47
C ILE A 78 8.24 15.50 -2.66
N ILE A 79 8.16 14.42 -3.44
CA ILE A 79 9.32 13.57 -3.73
C ILE A 79 10.43 14.35 -4.43
N ASN A 80 10.09 15.21 -5.39
CA ASN A 80 11.09 16.07 -6.05
C ASN A 80 11.76 17.05 -5.07
N SER A 81 11.03 17.54 -4.05
CA SER A 81 11.64 18.35 -2.98
C SER A 81 12.66 17.55 -2.19
N PHE A 82 12.30 16.35 -1.74
CA PHE A 82 13.22 15.45 -0.99
C PHE A 82 14.48 15.11 -1.78
N VAL A 83 14.33 14.81 -3.09
CA VAL A 83 15.48 14.57 -3.97
C VAL A 83 16.39 15.80 -4.05
N SER A 84 15.79 17.00 -4.17
CA SER A 84 16.54 18.26 -4.26
C SER A 84 17.23 18.63 -2.95
N GLU A 85 16.67 18.27 -1.82
CA GLU A 85 17.21 18.49 -0.48
C GLU A 85 18.28 17.45 -0.12
N GLY A 86 18.32 16.33 -0.84
CA GLY A 86 19.27 15.25 -0.61
C GLY A 86 18.96 14.47 0.66
N THR A 87 17.68 14.07 0.85
CA THR A 87 17.27 13.20 1.95
C THR A 87 17.99 11.85 1.88
N ASP A 88 18.30 11.28 3.04
CA ASP A 88 19.02 10.01 3.15
C ASP A 88 18.11 8.79 2.94
N LEU A 89 16.81 8.94 3.22
CA LEU A 89 15.79 7.92 3.09
C LEU A 89 14.43 8.58 2.84
N ILE A 90 13.57 7.94 2.07
CA ILE A 90 12.17 8.37 1.88
C ILE A 90 11.24 7.29 2.43
N LEU A 91 10.31 7.68 3.31
CA LEU A 91 9.10 6.90 3.60
C LEU A 91 7.99 7.32 2.64
N ALA A 92 7.49 6.36 1.88
CA ALA A 92 6.32 6.52 1.01
C ALA A 92 5.12 5.83 1.66
N ASN A 93 4.20 6.62 2.22
CA ASN A 93 3.02 6.12 2.92
C ASN A 93 1.79 6.17 2.01
N ALA A 94 1.35 5.04 1.55
CA ALA A 94 0.34 4.68 0.57
C ALA A 94 0.88 4.51 -0.87
N THR A 95 0.09 3.78 -1.69
CA THR A 95 0.46 3.37 -3.06
C THR A 95 0.88 4.55 -3.95
N ALA A 96 0.12 5.65 -3.97
CA ALA A 96 0.44 6.80 -4.82
C ALA A 96 1.75 7.50 -4.42
N ALA A 97 2.07 7.55 -3.11
CA ALA A 97 3.34 8.06 -2.63
C ALA A 97 4.51 7.17 -3.06
N LEU A 98 4.33 5.83 -3.02
CA LEU A 98 5.32 4.88 -3.49
C LEU A 98 5.57 4.98 -5.00
N GLN A 99 4.52 5.13 -5.80
CA GLN A 99 4.62 5.35 -7.25
C GLN A 99 5.38 6.64 -7.58
N ALA A 100 5.10 7.71 -6.85
CA ALA A 100 5.81 8.98 -6.99
C ALA A 100 7.29 8.84 -6.64
N ALA A 101 7.63 8.10 -5.57
CA ALA A 101 9.00 7.86 -5.15
C ALA A 101 9.76 7.01 -6.18
N GLN A 102 9.15 5.93 -6.73
CA GLN A 102 9.73 5.13 -7.80
C GLN A 102 10.08 5.97 -9.03
N ALA A 103 9.17 6.89 -9.40
CA ALA A 103 9.39 7.75 -10.55
C ALA A 103 10.42 8.87 -10.30
N GLY A 104 10.57 9.30 -9.04
CA GLY A 104 11.38 10.45 -8.67
C GLY A 104 12.84 10.14 -8.37
N THR A 105 13.17 8.93 -7.92
CA THR A 105 14.55 8.57 -7.56
C THR A 105 14.86 7.09 -7.76
N SER A 106 16.10 6.83 -8.21
CA SER A 106 16.69 5.48 -8.24
C SER A 106 17.83 5.32 -7.22
N ASP A 107 18.23 6.39 -6.57
CA ASP A 107 19.43 6.45 -5.75
C ASP A 107 19.11 6.53 -4.24
N ILE A 108 18.11 7.33 -3.87
CA ILE A 108 17.69 7.43 -2.48
C ILE A 108 16.90 6.18 -2.09
N PRO A 109 17.25 5.48 -0.99
CA PRO A 109 16.46 4.37 -0.48
C PRO A 109 15.01 4.80 -0.20
N VAL A 110 14.05 3.95 -0.58
CA VAL A 110 12.63 4.18 -0.36
C VAL A 110 12.03 3.01 0.43
N LEU A 111 11.34 3.32 1.51
CA LEU A 111 10.51 2.36 2.24
C LEU A 111 9.04 2.69 2.01
N GLY A 112 8.30 1.70 1.49
CA GLY A 112 6.85 1.78 1.36
C GLY A 112 6.14 1.25 2.60
N THR A 113 5.09 1.91 3.03
CA THR A 113 4.14 1.41 4.03
C THR A 113 2.72 1.72 3.62
N SER A 114 1.74 1.02 4.15
CA SER A 114 0.32 1.15 3.74
C SER A 114 0.16 0.94 2.22
N VAL A 115 0.92 -0.02 1.69
CA VAL A 115 0.92 -0.41 0.27
C VAL A 115 0.33 -1.80 0.15
N THR A 116 -0.77 -1.92 -0.57
CA THR A 116 -1.53 -3.17 -0.66
C THR A 116 -0.76 -4.23 -1.45
N GLU A 117 -0.40 -3.95 -2.69
CA GLU A 117 0.27 -4.91 -3.55
C GLU A 117 1.35 -4.22 -4.41
N TYR A 118 2.61 -4.60 -4.18
CA TYR A 118 3.77 -3.93 -4.79
C TYR A 118 3.92 -4.19 -6.28
N GLY A 119 3.51 -5.37 -6.76
CA GLY A 119 3.56 -5.70 -8.18
C GLY A 119 2.72 -4.75 -9.01
N VAL A 120 1.46 -4.56 -8.60
CA VAL A 120 0.52 -3.62 -9.24
C VAL A 120 0.96 -2.18 -9.03
N ALA A 121 1.37 -1.83 -7.81
CA ALA A 121 1.80 -0.47 -7.47
C ALA A 121 2.96 0.00 -8.36
N LEU A 122 3.92 -0.88 -8.63
CA LEU A 122 5.17 -0.55 -9.32
C LEU A 122 5.25 -1.10 -10.76
N GLY A 123 4.19 -1.74 -11.25
CA GLY A 123 4.17 -2.34 -12.60
C GLY A 123 5.18 -3.48 -12.77
N ILE A 124 5.35 -4.33 -11.75
CA ILE A 124 6.26 -5.48 -11.79
C ILE A 124 5.48 -6.71 -12.21
N ASP A 125 5.73 -7.17 -13.43
CA ASP A 125 5.17 -8.43 -13.91
C ASP A 125 5.72 -9.63 -13.10
N ASP A 126 4.88 -10.63 -12.85
CA ASP A 126 5.24 -11.84 -12.11
C ASP A 126 5.87 -11.56 -10.72
N PHE A 127 5.34 -10.56 -10.00
CA PHE A 127 5.84 -10.16 -8.69
C PHE A 127 5.89 -11.36 -7.73
N ASN A 128 7.05 -11.58 -7.12
CA ASN A 128 7.34 -12.73 -6.27
C ASN A 128 7.59 -12.38 -4.79
N GLY A 129 7.20 -11.17 -4.38
CA GLY A 129 7.42 -10.66 -3.02
C GLY A 129 8.73 -9.88 -2.83
N THR A 130 9.50 -9.68 -3.91
CA THR A 130 10.75 -8.89 -3.87
C THR A 130 10.68 -7.77 -4.89
N VAL A 131 10.79 -6.52 -4.43
CA VAL A 131 10.81 -5.33 -5.31
C VAL A 131 12.20 -5.14 -5.91
N GLY A 132 13.22 -5.09 -5.08
CA GLY A 132 14.61 -4.82 -5.51
C GLY A 132 14.90 -3.34 -5.76
N ASN A 133 16.06 -3.08 -6.35
CA ASN A 133 16.61 -1.72 -6.55
C ASN A 133 16.70 -0.95 -5.21
N ASN A 134 16.28 0.30 -5.21
CA ASN A 134 16.29 1.17 -4.03
C ASN A 134 14.97 1.13 -3.21
N ILE A 135 14.04 0.23 -3.53
CA ILE A 135 12.71 0.17 -2.90
C ILE A 135 12.55 -1.11 -2.08
N SER A 136 12.04 -0.96 -0.87
CA SER A 136 11.57 -2.04 0.01
C SER A 136 10.35 -1.57 0.80
N GLY A 137 9.80 -2.39 1.68
CA GLY A 137 8.69 -1.96 2.54
C GLY A 137 7.85 -3.10 3.07
N THR A 138 6.66 -2.75 3.56
CA THR A 138 5.67 -3.67 4.11
C THR A 138 4.38 -3.63 3.28
N SER A 139 3.74 -4.79 3.09
CA SER A 139 2.44 -4.90 2.44
C SER A 139 1.32 -5.01 3.49
N ASP A 140 0.20 -4.38 3.23
CA ASP A 140 -1.03 -4.48 4.01
C ASP A 140 -2.13 -5.29 3.27
N LEU A 141 -1.76 -6.06 2.25
CA LEU A 141 -2.70 -6.86 1.48
C LEU A 141 -3.46 -7.84 2.39
N ALA A 142 -4.75 -7.63 2.51
CA ALA A 142 -5.65 -8.52 3.21
C ALA A 142 -5.92 -9.81 2.40
N PRO A 143 -6.32 -10.92 3.05
CA PRO A 143 -6.70 -12.15 2.35
C PRO A 143 -8.04 -11.97 1.64
N LEU A 144 -8.04 -11.55 0.38
CA LEU A 144 -9.21 -11.13 -0.38
C LEU A 144 -10.24 -12.25 -0.59
N ASP A 145 -9.78 -13.50 -0.73
CA ASP A 145 -10.67 -14.66 -0.82
C ASP A 145 -11.43 -14.88 0.49
N GLU A 146 -10.80 -14.62 1.64
CA GLU A 146 -11.45 -14.72 2.95
C GLU A 146 -12.45 -13.57 3.17
N GLN A 147 -12.19 -12.39 2.62
CA GLN A 147 -13.17 -11.29 2.64
C GLN A 147 -14.43 -11.64 1.83
N ALA A 148 -14.28 -12.27 0.67
CA ALA A 148 -15.42 -12.76 -0.11
C ALA A 148 -16.20 -13.85 0.65
N ALA A 149 -15.53 -14.77 1.31
CA ALA A 149 -16.16 -15.78 2.15
C ALA A 149 -16.87 -15.18 3.37
N MET A 150 -16.29 -14.16 4.01
CA MET A 150 -16.90 -13.42 5.11
C MET A 150 -18.18 -12.69 4.66
N LEU A 151 -18.16 -12.08 3.47
CA LEU A 151 -19.37 -11.46 2.89
C LEU A 151 -20.48 -12.50 2.71
N GLN A 152 -20.16 -13.71 2.24
CA GLN A 152 -21.12 -14.80 2.09
C GLN A 152 -21.70 -15.25 3.44
N GLU A 153 -20.88 -15.32 4.49
CA GLU A 153 -21.34 -15.70 5.83
C GLU A 153 -22.27 -14.65 6.43
N LEU A 154 -21.93 -13.36 6.27
CA LEU A 154 -22.70 -12.25 6.85
C LEU A 154 -23.96 -11.93 6.06
N PHE A 155 -23.95 -12.09 4.74
CA PHE A 155 -25.05 -11.71 3.83
C PHE A 155 -25.42 -12.84 2.86
N PRO A 156 -25.82 -14.03 3.36
CA PRO A 156 -26.09 -15.20 2.52
C PRO A 156 -27.27 -15.02 1.56
N ASP A 157 -28.18 -14.10 1.85
CA ASP A 157 -29.38 -13.82 1.04
C ASP A 157 -29.14 -12.71 -0.01
N ALA A 158 -28.03 -11.98 0.08
CA ALA A 158 -27.66 -10.97 -0.90
C ALA A 158 -27.41 -11.62 -2.27
N LYS A 159 -27.73 -10.90 -3.34
CA LYS A 159 -27.51 -11.33 -4.72
C LYS A 159 -26.65 -10.36 -5.50
N ASN A 160 -26.87 -9.07 -5.26
CA ASN A 160 -26.18 -8.00 -5.96
C ASN A 160 -25.18 -7.34 -5.03
N VAL A 161 -23.89 -7.44 -5.33
CA VAL A 161 -22.80 -6.80 -4.59
C VAL A 161 -22.29 -5.62 -5.39
N GLY A 162 -22.38 -4.43 -4.82
CA GLY A 162 -21.77 -3.24 -5.38
C GLY A 162 -20.32 -3.10 -4.88
N LEU A 163 -19.38 -2.91 -5.79
CA LEU A 163 -17.97 -2.74 -5.49
C LEU A 163 -17.63 -1.25 -5.67
N LEU A 164 -17.58 -0.50 -4.56
CA LEU A 164 -17.36 0.95 -4.57
C LEU A 164 -15.89 1.28 -4.35
N TYR A 165 -15.26 2.00 -5.29
CA TYR A 165 -13.83 2.29 -5.22
C TYR A 165 -13.41 3.50 -6.04
N CYS A 166 -12.25 4.08 -5.71
CA CYS A 166 -11.59 5.14 -6.48
C CYS A 166 -10.75 4.55 -7.61
N THR A 167 -11.09 4.90 -8.86
CA THR A 167 -10.37 4.41 -10.05
C THR A 167 -8.96 5.01 -10.20
N ALA A 168 -8.66 6.08 -9.48
CA ALA A 168 -7.31 6.66 -9.44
C ALA A 168 -6.35 5.89 -8.51
N GLU A 169 -6.87 4.95 -7.72
CA GLU A 169 -6.09 4.13 -6.80
C GLU A 169 -5.88 2.71 -7.35
N ALA A 170 -4.67 2.41 -7.79
CA ALA A 170 -4.33 1.09 -8.36
C ALA A 170 -4.53 -0.06 -7.36
N ASN A 171 -4.27 0.18 -6.07
CA ASN A 171 -4.57 -0.76 -4.98
C ASN A 171 -6.06 -1.12 -4.90
N SER A 172 -6.95 -0.14 -5.09
CA SER A 172 -8.40 -0.35 -5.02
C SER A 172 -8.89 -1.17 -6.21
N GLN A 173 -8.43 -0.86 -7.43
CA GLN A 173 -8.78 -1.62 -8.63
C GLN A 173 -8.35 -3.09 -8.50
N TYR A 174 -7.12 -3.36 -8.05
CA TYR A 174 -6.61 -4.72 -7.86
C TYR A 174 -7.47 -5.53 -6.89
N GLN A 175 -7.82 -4.95 -5.74
CA GLN A 175 -8.66 -5.60 -4.73
C GLN A 175 -10.06 -5.89 -5.26
N VAL A 176 -10.67 -4.91 -5.93
CA VAL A 176 -12.01 -5.03 -6.50
C VAL A 176 -12.06 -6.14 -7.55
N ASP A 177 -11.10 -6.19 -8.48
CA ASP A 177 -11.04 -7.23 -9.51
C ASP A 177 -10.89 -8.63 -8.89
N THR A 178 -10.05 -8.76 -7.86
CA THR A 178 -9.81 -10.02 -7.16
C THR A 178 -11.03 -10.49 -6.38
N VAL A 179 -11.63 -9.59 -5.59
CA VAL A 179 -12.82 -9.90 -4.77
C VAL A 179 -14.02 -10.17 -5.66
N GLN A 180 -14.21 -9.42 -6.75
CA GLN A 180 -15.24 -9.71 -7.74
C GLN A 180 -15.16 -11.13 -8.25
N ALA A 181 -13.97 -11.56 -8.70
CA ALA A 181 -13.77 -12.91 -9.22
C ALA A 181 -14.07 -13.99 -8.17
N ALA A 182 -13.81 -13.73 -6.89
CA ALA A 182 -14.12 -14.64 -5.80
C ALA A 182 -15.64 -14.66 -5.51
N LEU A 183 -16.30 -13.52 -5.43
CA LEU A 183 -17.74 -13.39 -5.17
C LEU A 183 -18.57 -14.00 -6.30
N GLU A 184 -18.19 -13.81 -7.56
CA GLU A 184 -18.89 -14.40 -8.71
C GLU A 184 -18.83 -15.94 -8.69
N LYS A 185 -17.70 -16.53 -8.26
CA LYS A 185 -17.58 -17.99 -8.03
C LYS A 185 -18.50 -18.48 -6.93
N LEU A 186 -18.81 -17.63 -5.93
CA LEU A 186 -19.77 -17.92 -4.86
C LEU A 186 -21.23 -17.69 -5.28
N GLY A 187 -21.47 -17.19 -6.49
CA GLY A 187 -22.78 -17.03 -7.09
C GLY A 187 -23.42 -15.64 -6.96
N TYR A 188 -22.64 -14.64 -6.53
CA TYR A 188 -23.10 -13.25 -6.49
C TYR A 188 -23.03 -12.60 -7.88
N THR A 189 -23.89 -11.61 -8.10
CA THR A 189 -23.79 -10.68 -9.23
C THR A 189 -23.06 -9.44 -8.75
N CYS A 190 -21.89 -9.16 -9.30
CA CYS A 190 -21.07 -8.02 -8.91
C CYS A 190 -21.18 -6.88 -9.94
N THR A 191 -21.21 -5.64 -9.44
CA THR A 191 -21.14 -4.44 -10.27
C THR A 191 -20.12 -3.47 -9.69
N GLN A 192 -19.15 -3.08 -10.50
CA GLN A 192 -18.15 -2.08 -10.11
C GLN A 192 -18.74 -0.67 -10.21
N TYR A 193 -18.56 0.11 -9.15
CA TYR A 193 -18.95 1.50 -9.04
C TYR A 193 -17.70 2.35 -8.79
N GLY A 194 -16.99 2.61 -9.88
CA GLY A 194 -15.76 3.42 -9.86
C GLY A 194 -16.08 4.91 -9.90
N PHE A 195 -15.41 5.68 -9.06
CA PHE A 195 -15.41 7.15 -9.10
C PHE A 195 -13.98 7.65 -9.27
N SER A 196 -13.78 8.87 -9.80
CA SER A 196 -12.46 9.39 -10.12
C SER A 196 -11.82 10.16 -8.95
N ASP A 197 -12.64 10.84 -8.18
CA ASP A 197 -12.22 11.63 -7.01
C ASP A 197 -13.39 11.83 -6.02
N SER A 198 -13.13 12.47 -4.90
CA SER A 198 -14.13 12.69 -3.84
C SER A 198 -15.36 13.49 -4.28
N ASN A 199 -15.29 14.28 -5.36
CA ASN A 199 -16.45 15.05 -5.85
C ASN A 199 -17.51 14.14 -6.46
N ASP A 200 -17.10 13.05 -7.10
CA ASP A 200 -18.02 12.10 -7.74
C ASP A 200 -18.54 11.06 -6.75
N LEU A 201 -17.86 10.83 -5.63
CA LEU A 201 -18.14 9.78 -4.66
C LEU A 201 -19.62 9.76 -4.23
N SER A 202 -20.20 10.90 -3.89
CA SER A 202 -21.59 10.97 -3.41
C SER A 202 -22.60 10.45 -4.43
N SER A 203 -22.44 10.80 -5.69
CA SER A 203 -23.35 10.38 -6.77
C SER A 203 -23.19 8.90 -7.11
N VAL A 204 -21.96 8.42 -7.14
CA VAL A 204 -21.63 7.01 -7.43
C VAL A 204 -22.08 6.11 -6.28
N ALA A 205 -21.78 6.48 -5.03
CA ALA A 205 -22.23 5.75 -3.84
C ALA A 205 -23.76 5.68 -3.75
N THR A 206 -24.45 6.76 -4.11
CA THR A 206 -25.93 6.75 -4.17
C THR A 206 -26.45 5.74 -5.19
N THR A 207 -25.86 5.73 -6.39
CA THR A 207 -26.21 4.80 -7.46
C THR A 207 -25.92 3.34 -7.04
N ALA A 208 -24.77 3.12 -6.43
CA ALA A 208 -24.37 1.81 -5.93
C ALA A 208 -25.35 1.29 -4.86
N ALA A 209 -25.69 2.14 -3.89
CA ALA A 209 -26.61 1.77 -2.81
C ALA A 209 -28.06 1.54 -3.30
N ASP A 210 -28.48 2.18 -4.41
CA ASP A 210 -29.82 1.94 -4.98
C ASP A 210 -29.94 0.61 -5.75
N ALA A 211 -28.81 0.05 -6.18
CA ALA A 211 -28.78 -1.13 -7.04
C ALA A 211 -28.19 -2.38 -6.37
N SER A 212 -27.71 -2.28 -5.14
CA SER A 212 -26.99 -3.35 -4.46
C SER A 212 -27.68 -3.77 -3.16
N ASP A 213 -27.51 -5.05 -2.80
CA ASP A 213 -27.98 -5.60 -1.51
C ASP A 213 -26.92 -5.36 -0.42
N VAL A 214 -25.65 -5.26 -0.80
CA VAL A 214 -24.49 -4.97 0.05
C VAL A 214 -23.42 -4.26 -0.78
N LEU A 215 -22.69 -3.33 -0.17
CA LEU A 215 -21.52 -2.71 -0.77
C LEU A 215 -20.25 -3.31 -0.17
N TYR A 216 -19.32 -3.70 -1.04
CA TYR A 216 -17.93 -3.97 -0.69
C TYR A 216 -17.07 -2.74 -0.99
N VAL A 217 -16.25 -2.37 -0.04
CA VAL A 217 -15.26 -1.27 -0.17
C VAL A 217 -13.89 -1.84 0.13
N PRO A 218 -12.93 -1.76 -0.80
CA PRO A 218 -11.56 -2.19 -0.55
C PRO A 218 -10.82 -1.24 0.41
N THR A 219 -9.55 -1.50 0.68
CA THR A 219 -8.65 -0.51 1.30
C THR A 219 -8.45 0.66 0.33
N ASP A 220 -9.38 1.59 0.35
CA ASP A 220 -9.47 2.76 -0.53
C ASP A 220 -9.31 4.03 0.29
N ASN A 221 -8.24 4.80 0.03
CA ASN A 221 -7.91 5.99 0.82
C ASN A 221 -8.96 7.09 0.68
N THR A 222 -9.56 7.21 -0.52
CA THR A 222 -10.58 8.23 -0.77
C THR A 222 -11.88 7.89 -0.05
N VAL A 223 -12.31 6.63 -0.07
CA VAL A 223 -13.49 6.18 0.68
C VAL A 223 -13.23 6.26 2.18
N ALA A 224 -12.06 5.82 2.65
CA ALA A 224 -11.69 5.86 4.06
C ALA A 224 -11.79 7.28 4.64
N ASN A 225 -11.38 8.27 3.86
CA ASN A 225 -11.47 9.68 4.24
C ASN A 225 -12.89 10.27 4.16
N ASN A 226 -13.83 9.54 3.58
CA ASN A 226 -15.22 9.95 3.35
C ASN A 226 -16.24 8.93 3.90
N THR A 227 -15.86 8.15 4.91
CA THR A 227 -16.70 7.07 5.46
C THR A 227 -18.05 7.58 5.96
N GLU A 228 -18.09 8.76 6.60
CA GLU A 228 -19.32 9.38 7.07
C GLU A 228 -20.28 9.70 5.92
N LEU A 229 -19.76 10.22 4.80
CA LEU A 229 -20.56 10.49 3.60
C LEU A 229 -21.20 9.20 3.06
N VAL A 230 -20.40 8.14 2.91
CA VAL A 230 -20.90 6.86 2.39
C VAL A 230 -21.91 6.22 3.36
N ASN A 231 -21.65 6.27 4.67
CA ASN A 231 -22.58 5.81 5.68
C ASN A 231 -23.92 6.55 5.62
N ASN A 232 -23.89 7.88 5.51
CA ASN A 232 -25.11 8.70 5.43
C ASN A 232 -25.96 8.41 4.19
N ILE A 233 -25.36 7.87 3.13
CA ILE A 233 -26.05 7.41 1.92
C ILE A 233 -26.66 6.02 2.11
N CYS A 234 -25.89 5.10 2.70
CA CYS A 234 -26.26 3.67 2.79
C CYS A 234 -27.20 3.37 3.95
N GLU A 235 -27.02 3.99 5.12
CA GLU A 235 -27.80 3.71 6.33
C GLU A 235 -29.31 3.92 6.14
N PRO A 236 -29.82 5.05 5.55
CA PRO A 236 -31.26 5.22 5.31
C PRO A 236 -31.86 4.19 4.34
N LYS A 237 -31.02 3.64 3.45
CA LYS A 237 -31.39 2.62 2.46
C LYS A 237 -31.26 1.20 3.02
N LYS A 238 -30.66 1.05 4.21
CA LYS A 238 -30.36 -0.23 4.86
C LYS A 238 -29.45 -1.12 4.01
N VAL A 239 -28.54 -0.53 3.27
CA VAL A 239 -27.51 -1.23 2.51
C VAL A 239 -26.28 -1.35 3.39
N PRO A 240 -25.90 -2.56 3.83
CA PRO A 240 -24.70 -2.76 4.61
C PRO A 240 -23.44 -2.50 3.78
N ILE A 241 -22.36 -2.09 4.47
CA ILE A 241 -21.02 -1.87 3.91
C ILE A 241 -20.05 -2.84 4.59
N ILE A 242 -19.20 -3.48 3.80
CA ILE A 242 -18.20 -4.42 4.27
C ILE A 242 -16.85 -4.12 3.61
#